data_56cc7528191d4b027082484413fcc4cc
#
_entry.id   56cc7528191d4b027082484413fcc4cc
#
_cell.length_a   1.000
_cell.length_b   1.000
_cell.length_c   1.000
_cell.angle_alpha   90.00
_cell.angle_beta   90.00
_cell.angle_gamma   90.00
#
_symmetry.space_group_name_H-M   'P 1'
#
loop_
_entity.id
_entity.type
_entity.pdbx_description
1 polymer ?
#
loop_
_entity_poly.entity_id
_entity_poly.type
_entity_poly.pdbx_seq_one_letter_code
_entity_poly.pdbx_strand_id
1 'polypeptide(L)'
;MAADELEEWLATDKSHEVGWKGAQGRALESVGHASGRRIVQILRKSENALTDDDEAHMRKVIGFIRRHSAQRPENIYTSRWRYSLMNWGHDPTEDPL
;
A
#
# COMPACT_ATOMS: atom_id res chain seq x y z
N MET A 1 -3.56 -2.16 -8.42
CA MET A 1 -2.23 -2.43 -9.02
C MET A 1 -2.01 -3.92 -9.14
N ALA A 2 -1.43 -4.36 -10.24
CA ALA A 2 -1.00 -5.75 -10.38
C ALA A 2 0.23 -6.03 -9.51
N ALA A 3 0.50 -7.31 -9.21
CA ALA A 3 1.61 -7.69 -8.33
C ALA A 3 2.97 -7.16 -8.81
N ASP A 4 3.28 -7.30 -10.10
CA ASP A 4 4.55 -6.83 -10.65
C ASP A 4 4.67 -5.29 -10.59
N GLU A 5 3.59 -4.58 -10.88
CA GLU A 5 3.53 -3.12 -10.80
C GLU A 5 3.76 -2.64 -9.37
N LEU A 6 3.13 -3.30 -8.39
CA LEU A 6 3.32 -2.96 -6.99
C LEU A 6 4.75 -3.26 -6.55
N GLU A 7 5.32 -4.39 -6.96
CA GLU A 7 6.70 -4.74 -6.62
C GLU A 7 7.69 -3.71 -7.16
N GLU A 8 7.51 -3.26 -8.41
CA GLU A 8 8.34 -2.20 -8.99
C GLU A 8 8.22 -0.89 -8.21
N TRP A 9 7.01 -0.51 -7.85
CA TRP A 9 6.78 0.69 -7.05
C TRP A 9 7.48 0.63 -5.69
N LEU A 10 7.38 -0.51 -5.00
CA LEU A 10 7.98 -0.70 -3.68
C LEU A 10 9.51 -0.62 -3.68
N ALA A 11 10.15 -0.80 -4.84
CA ALA A 11 11.60 -0.65 -4.99
C ALA A 11 12.05 0.80 -5.15
N THR A 12 11.12 1.75 -5.32
CA THR A 12 11.46 3.17 -5.54
C THR A 12 11.77 3.89 -4.23
N ASP A 13 12.58 4.96 -4.32
CA ASP A 13 12.90 5.80 -3.18
C ASP A 13 11.64 6.47 -2.59
N LYS A 14 10.74 6.91 -3.45
CA LYS A 14 9.49 7.56 -3.00
C LYS A 14 8.62 6.63 -2.18
N SER A 15 8.57 5.35 -2.55
CA SER A 15 7.86 4.34 -1.77
C SER A 15 8.46 4.17 -0.38
N HIS A 16 9.78 4.16 -0.27
CA HIS A 16 10.48 4.02 1.01
C HIS A 16 10.36 5.25 1.91
N GLU A 17 10.19 6.43 1.34
CA GLU A 17 10.15 7.69 2.08
C GLU A 17 8.82 7.96 2.78
N VAL A 18 7.72 7.40 2.28
CA VAL A 18 6.38 7.69 2.78
C VAL A 18 5.91 6.64 3.78
N GLY A 19 4.91 7.01 4.58
CA GLY A 19 4.24 6.12 5.50
C GLY A 19 4.76 6.23 6.93
N TRP A 20 3.99 5.65 7.84
CA TRP A 20 4.27 5.70 9.27
C TRP A 20 5.38 4.72 9.65
N LYS A 21 6.39 5.22 10.35
CA LYS A 21 7.59 4.47 10.75
C LYS A 21 7.70 4.31 12.27
N GLY A 22 6.58 4.16 12.94
CA GLY A 22 6.54 4.01 14.38
C GLY A 22 6.41 5.36 15.10
N ALA A 23 6.14 5.31 16.41
CA ALA A 23 5.87 6.51 17.22
C ALA A 23 7.03 7.52 17.22
N GLN A 24 8.26 7.04 17.01
CA GLN A 24 9.46 7.87 16.99
C GLN A 24 10.04 8.09 15.58
N GLY A 25 9.39 7.56 14.55
CA GLY A 25 9.84 7.69 13.16
C GLY A 25 11.14 6.96 12.84
N ARG A 26 11.54 5.96 13.64
CA ARG A 26 12.85 5.30 13.56
C ARG A 26 12.85 3.94 12.90
N ALA A 27 11.70 3.38 12.56
CA ALA A 27 11.66 2.10 11.88
C ALA A 27 12.32 2.23 10.50
N LEU A 28 13.06 1.19 10.08
CA LEU A 28 13.73 1.17 8.77
C LEU A 28 12.72 1.08 7.63
N GLU A 29 11.57 0.51 7.89
CA GLU A 29 10.51 0.34 6.91
C GLU A 29 9.19 0.85 7.48
N SER A 30 8.42 1.59 6.67
CA SER A 30 7.09 2.02 7.09
C SER A 30 6.11 0.84 7.16
N VAL A 31 5.06 1.00 7.95
CA VAL A 31 3.98 0.02 8.04
C VAL A 31 3.35 -0.22 6.65
N GLY A 32 3.15 0.84 5.87
CA GLY A 32 2.58 0.74 4.52
C GLY A 32 3.49 0.00 3.56
N HIS A 33 4.80 0.26 3.59
CA HIS A 33 5.76 -0.46 2.74
C HIS A 33 5.78 -1.95 3.05
N ALA A 34 5.82 -2.32 4.32
CA ALA A 34 5.76 -3.72 4.75
C ALA A 34 4.44 -4.39 4.32
N SER A 35 3.32 -3.66 4.44
CA SER A 35 2.02 -4.12 3.94
C SER A 35 2.06 -4.38 2.43
N GLY A 36 2.69 -3.48 1.66
CA GLY A 36 2.83 -3.63 0.21
C GLY A 36 3.56 -4.90 -0.16
N ARG A 37 4.64 -5.22 0.52
CA ARG A 37 5.37 -6.48 0.27
C ARG A 37 4.48 -7.69 0.52
N ARG A 38 3.67 -7.67 1.56
CA ARG A 38 2.73 -8.74 1.85
C ARG A 38 1.62 -8.82 0.81
N ILE A 39 1.11 -7.68 0.33
CA ILE A 39 0.10 -7.64 -0.73
C ILE A 39 0.64 -8.33 -2.00
N VAL A 40 1.88 -8.05 -2.39
CA VAL A 40 2.51 -8.73 -3.54
C VAL A 40 2.48 -10.25 -3.35
N GLN A 41 2.84 -10.74 -2.17
CA GLN A 41 2.80 -12.17 -1.87
C GLN A 41 1.39 -12.75 -2.00
N ILE A 42 0.39 -12.04 -1.46
CA ILE A 42 -1.01 -12.46 -1.51
C ILE A 42 -1.51 -12.51 -2.96
N LEU A 43 -1.21 -11.48 -3.75
CA LEU A 43 -1.63 -11.41 -5.16
C LEU A 43 -1.03 -12.54 -6.02
N ARG A 44 0.11 -13.09 -5.61
CA ARG A 44 0.79 -14.17 -6.32
C ARG A 44 0.35 -15.57 -5.87
N LYS A 45 -0.46 -15.66 -4.82
CA LYS A 45 -1.00 -16.94 -4.36
C LYS A 45 -2.18 -17.38 -5.24
N SER A 46 -2.34 -18.70 -5.40
CA SER A 46 -3.60 -19.24 -5.91
C SER A 46 -4.70 -19.03 -4.87
N GLU A 47 -5.93 -18.96 -5.32
CA GLU A 47 -7.09 -18.76 -4.45
C GLU A 47 -7.15 -19.79 -3.32
N ASN A 48 -6.81 -21.04 -3.63
CA ASN A 48 -6.82 -22.13 -2.64
C ASN A 48 -5.70 -22.02 -1.59
N ALA A 49 -4.67 -21.23 -1.85
CA ALA A 49 -3.53 -21.05 -0.94
C ALA A 49 -3.72 -19.87 0.03
N LEU A 50 -4.80 -19.10 -0.10
CA LEU A 50 -5.08 -17.98 0.79
C LEU A 50 -5.44 -18.47 2.18
N THR A 51 -4.88 -17.83 3.19
CA THR A 51 -5.10 -18.15 4.60
C THR A 51 -6.04 -17.14 5.25
N ASP A 52 -6.53 -17.48 6.46
CA ASP A 52 -7.33 -16.54 7.25
C ASP A 52 -6.53 -15.28 7.58
N ASP A 53 -5.22 -15.39 7.81
CA ASP A 53 -4.35 -14.24 8.05
C ASP A 53 -4.22 -13.36 6.80
N ASP A 54 -4.17 -13.96 5.61
CA ASP A 54 -4.17 -13.21 4.35
C ASP A 54 -5.46 -12.41 4.20
N GLU A 55 -6.61 -13.02 4.48
CA GLU A 55 -7.90 -12.34 4.43
C GLU A 55 -7.99 -11.20 5.44
N ALA A 56 -7.52 -11.41 6.66
CA ALA A 56 -7.49 -10.38 7.69
C ALA A 56 -6.62 -9.20 7.25
N HIS A 57 -5.48 -9.48 6.63
CA HIS A 57 -4.61 -8.43 6.09
C HIS A 57 -5.31 -7.64 4.99
N MET A 58 -6.01 -8.30 4.08
CA MET A 58 -6.74 -7.62 2.99
C MET A 58 -7.89 -6.76 3.52
N ARG A 59 -8.58 -7.16 4.58
CA ARG A 59 -9.57 -6.30 5.25
C ARG A 59 -8.93 -5.04 5.81
N LYS A 60 -7.75 -5.18 6.41
CA LYS A 60 -6.97 -4.03 6.90
C LYS A 60 -6.57 -3.09 5.76
N VAL A 61 -6.14 -3.64 4.63
CA VAL A 61 -5.80 -2.88 3.41
C VAL A 61 -6.99 -2.07 2.92
N ILE A 62 -8.14 -2.71 2.79
CA ILE A 62 -9.38 -2.04 2.34
C ILE A 62 -9.75 -0.89 3.30
N GLY A 63 -9.66 -1.13 4.60
CA GLY A 63 -9.93 -0.10 5.61
C GLY A 63 -8.99 1.10 5.49
N PHE A 64 -7.70 0.85 5.28
CA PHE A 64 -6.71 1.92 5.07
C PHE A 64 -7.04 2.74 3.82
N ILE A 65 -7.29 2.06 2.69
CA ILE A 65 -7.59 2.73 1.42
C ILE A 65 -8.82 3.63 1.57
N ARG A 66 -9.88 3.15 2.19
CA ARG A 66 -11.10 3.93 2.40
C ARG A 66 -10.86 5.18 3.24
N ARG A 67 -10.15 5.04 4.37
CA ARG A 67 -9.88 6.17 5.27
C ARG A 67 -8.94 7.18 4.61
N HIS A 68 -7.89 6.69 3.98
CA HIS A 68 -6.87 7.57 3.39
C HIS A 68 -7.37 8.28 2.14
N SER A 69 -8.22 7.62 1.36
CA SER A 69 -8.83 8.21 0.16
C SER A 69 -9.69 9.43 0.49
N ALA A 70 -10.28 9.48 1.69
CA ALA A 70 -11.07 10.63 2.13
C ALA A 70 -10.23 11.90 2.37
N GLN A 71 -8.91 11.79 2.46
CA GLN A 71 -7.99 12.88 2.73
C GLN A 71 -7.35 13.45 1.45
N ARG A 72 -8.02 13.35 0.34
CA ARG A 72 -7.52 13.69 -0.99
C ARG A 72 -7.02 15.15 -1.06
N PRO A 73 -5.74 15.39 -1.45
CA PRO A 73 -5.21 16.73 -1.65
C PRO A 73 -5.59 17.30 -3.03
N GLU A 74 -5.30 18.57 -3.26
CA GLU A 74 -5.53 19.20 -4.57
C GLU A 74 -4.64 18.59 -5.65
N ASN A 75 -3.33 18.46 -5.39
CA ASN A 75 -2.41 17.82 -6.32
C ASN A 75 -2.26 16.34 -5.95
N ILE A 76 -2.90 15.47 -6.71
CA ILE A 76 -2.89 14.04 -6.42
C ILE A 76 -1.70 13.31 -7.05
N TYR A 77 -1.11 13.84 -8.13
CA TYR A 77 -0.12 13.08 -8.92
C TYR A 77 1.25 12.94 -8.26
N THR A 78 1.69 13.95 -7.52
CA THR A 78 3.02 13.99 -6.89
C THR A 78 2.94 14.11 -5.37
N SER A 79 1.83 13.72 -4.78
CA SER A 79 1.60 13.87 -3.34
C SER A 79 2.05 12.64 -2.55
N ARG A 80 2.48 12.86 -1.31
CA ARG A 80 2.74 11.76 -0.37
C ARG A 80 1.48 10.92 -0.13
N TRP A 81 0.31 11.53 -0.22
CA TRP A 81 -0.98 10.87 -0.14
C TRP A 81 -1.10 9.78 -1.21
N ARG A 82 -0.79 10.10 -2.47
CA ARG A 82 -0.80 9.11 -3.57
C ARG A 82 0.22 8.00 -3.32
N TYR A 83 1.45 8.36 -2.97
CA TYR A 83 2.53 7.39 -2.76
C TYR A 83 2.23 6.44 -1.60
N SER A 84 1.61 6.96 -0.54
CA SER A 84 1.16 6.15 0.58
C SER A 84 0.09 5.13 0.15
N LEU A 85 -0.89 5.55 -0.64
CA LEU A 85 -1.91 4.64 -1.19
C LEU A 85 -1.28 3.58 -2.12
N MET A 86 -0.30 3.96 -2.93
CA MET A 86 0.39 3.02 -3.81
C MET A 86 1.12 1.93 -3.02
N ASN A 87 1.71 2.25 -1.86
CA ASN A 87 2.29 1.24 -0.97
C ASN A 87 1.26 0.20 -0.53
N TRP A 88 0.01 0.61 -0.38
CA TRP A 88 -1.11 -0.28 -0.03
C TRP A 88 -1.78 -0.91 -1.27
N GLY A 89 -1.14 -0.81 -2.43
CA GLY A 89 -1.59 -1.48 -3.65
C GLY A 89 -2.64 -0.73 -4.44
N HIS A 90 -2.88 0.54 -4.15
CA HIS A 90 -3.91 1.36 -4.81
C HIS A 90 -3.31 2.62 -5.41
N ASP A 91 -3.41 2.80 -6.73
CA ASP A 91 -3.05 4.06 -7.37
C ASP A 91 -4.33 4.87 -7.66
N PRO A 92 -4.59 5.95 -6.89
CA PRO A 92 -5.83 6.71 -7.03
C PRO A 92 -5.95 7.47 -8.36
N THR A 93 -4.86 7.56 -9.13
CA THR A 93 -4.91 8.21 -10.46
C THR A 93 -5.38 7.26 -11.55
N GLU A 94 -5.27 5.96 -11.34
CA GLU A 94 -5.67 4.92 -12.29
C GLU A 94 -6.96 4.22 -11.89
N ASP A 95 -7.16 4.03 -10.60
CA ASP A 95 -8.29 3.30 -10.03
C ASP A 95 -9.10 4.20 -9.10
N PRO A 96 -9.95 5.09 -9.62
CA PRO A 96 -10.78 5.92 -8.75
C PRO A 96 -11.75 5.06 -7.95
N LEU A 97 -11.90 5.41 -6.70
CA LEU A 97 -12.88 4.77 -5.82
C LEU A 97 -14.28 5.30 -6.09
#